data_223a8790c007a16b0a86af210eb47ae8
#
_entry.id   223a8790c007a16b0a86af210eb47ae8
#
_cell.length_a   1.000
_cell.length_b   1.000
_cell.length_c   1.000
_cell.angle_alpha   90.00
_cell.angle_beta   90.00
_cell.angle_gamma   90.00
#
_symmetry.space_group_name_H-M   'P 1'
#
loop_
_entity.id
_entity.type
_entity.pdbx_description
1 polymer ?
#
loop_
_entity_poly.entity_id
_entity_poly.type
_entity_poly.pdbx_seq_one_letter_code
_entity_poly.pdbx_strand_id
1 'polypeptide(L)'
;MALSALRKRVAYFYDPDIGSYYYGPGHPMKPQRIRMAHALVLSYDLYKHMEVYRPHKSIEPELCLFHSSDYISFLSSVSPENYKEFSLQLKNFNVGEATDCPVFDGLFTFQQACAGASIDAAKKLNHHQADICVNWSGGLHHAKRSEASGFCYINDIVLGILELLKYHARVMYIDIDIHHGDGVEEAFYVSHRVMTVSFHKFGDFFPGTGDVTDVGASQGKYYAVNVPLNDGMDDDSFVALFKPVITKCVDVYRPGAIVLQCGADSLTGDRLGKFNLTIKGHAACVAFVKSLDIPLLVLGGGGYTIRNVARCWAYETGVVLDRHREMSPHVPLNDYYDYYAPDFQLHLTPSSIPNSNSPEHLEKIKTRVLSNLSYLEHAPGVQFAYVPPDFFGEDNDDEDEFMQNQVDNEGGGRAAGATAHTAGNAPYRIRRKDYANDFEDMADRDQKVPI
;
A
#
# COMPACT_ATOMS: atom_id res chain seq x y z
N MET A 1 15.31 -0.56 -36.86
CA MET A 1 13.91 -0.62 -36.40
C MET A 1 13.97 -0.71 -34.89
N ALA A 2 13.61 0.37 -34.18
CA ALA A 2 13.50 0.33 -32.74
C ALA A 2 12.35 -0.63 -32.41
N LEU A 3 12.64 -1.69 -31.67
CA LEU A 3 11.58 -2.46 -31.01
C LEU A 3 10.81 -1.45 -30.15
N SER A 4 9.56 -1.18 -30.54
CA SER A 4 8.60 -0.50 -29.67
C SER A 4 8.63 -1.28 -28.36
N ALA A 5 9.14 -0.67 -27.29
CA ALA A 5 9.07 -1.27 -25.98
C ALA A 5 7.61 -1.61 -25.74
N LEU A 6 7.30 -2.89 -25.59
CA LEU A 6 5.95 -3.36 -25.31
C LEU A 6 5.48 -2.62 -24.06
N ARG A 7 4.33 -1.96 -24.15
CA ARG A 7 3.73 -1.22 -23.05
C ARG A 7 3.46 -2.20 -21.90
N LYS A 8 3.85 -1.84 -20.69
CA LYS A 8 3.57 -2.63 -19.49
C LYS A 8 2.06 -2.81 -19.30
N ARG A 9 1.64 -4.01 -18.96
CA ARG A 9 0.28 -4.31 -18.54
C ARG A 9 0.14 -3.92 -17.09
N VAL A 10 -0.79 -3.03 -16.79
CA VAL A 10 -1.04 -2.51 -15.45
C VAL A 10 -2.42 -2.94 -14.98
N ALA A 11 -2.48 -3.60 -13.82
CA ALA A 11 -3.71 -3.94 -13.12
C ALA A 11 -3.88 -3.02 -11.89
N TYR A 12 -5.04 -2.41 -11.76
CA TYR A 12 -5.39 -1.48 -10.68
C TYR A 12 -6.55 -2.05 -9.88
N PHE A 13 -6.36 -2.20 -8.57
CA PHE A 13 -7.35 -2.77 -7.67
C PHE A 13 -8.06 -1.67 -6.88
N TYR A 14 -9.39 -1.67 -6.93
CA TYR A 14 -10.22 -0.69 -6.22
C TYR A 14 -11.56 -1.28 -5.80
N ASP A 15 -11.87 -1.19 -4.51
CA ASP A 15 -13.20 -1.48 -3.98
C ASP A 15 -13.96 -0.16 -3.75
N PRO A 16 -15.17 0.04 -4.33
CA PRO A 16 -15.94 1.27 -4.17
C PRO A 16 -16.32 1.60 -2.71
N ASP A 17 -16.39 0.59 -1.86
CA ASP A 17 -16.79 0.76 -0.47
C ASP A 17 -15.61 1.20 0.42
N ILE A 18 -14.35 1.07 -0.06
CA ILE A 18 -13.14 1.27 0.72
C ILE A 18 -13.03 2.65 1.38
N GLY A 19 -13.51 3.68 0.71
CA GLY A 19 -13.47 5.06 1.20
C GLY A 19 -14.60 5.44 2.17
N SER A 20 -15.52 4.49 2.49
CA SER A 20 -16.67 4.74 3.38
C SER A 20 -16.39 4.41 4.84
N TYR A 21 -15.30 3.71 5.12
CA TYR A 21 -14.94 3.34 6.49
C TYR A 21 -14.37 4.53 7.25
N TYR A 22 -14.65 4.57 8.57
CA TYR A 22 -14.33 5.70 9.42
C TYR A 22 -13.74 5.22 10.75
N TYR A 23 -12.50 5.59 11.02
CA TYR A 23 -11.76 5.18 12.22
C TYR A 23 -12.23 5.88 13.51
N GLY A 24 -13.01 6.92 13.39
CA GLY A 24 -13.56 7.68 14.52
C GLY A 24 -13.21 9.17 14.49
N PRO A 25 -13.86 9.98 15.37
CA PRO A 25 -13.66 11.42 15.44
C PRO A 25 -12.21 11.78 15.76
N GLY A 26 -11.64 12.74 15.02
CA GLY A 26 -10.27 13.22 15.22
C GLY A 26 -9.16 12.24 14.83
N HIS A 27 -9.48 11.00 14.43
CA HIS A 27 -8.46 10.03 14.04
C HIS A 27 -7.78 10.45 12.72
N PRO A 28 -6.42 10.41 12.64
CA PRO A 28 -5.70 10.88 11.46
C PRO A 28 -5.89 10.01 10.23
N MET A 29 -6.05 8.69 10.39
CA MET A 29 -6.28 7.78 9.27
C MET A 29 -7.69 7.94 8.72
N LYS A 30 -7.79 8.34 7.45
CA LYS A 30 -9.06 8.54 6.75
C LYS A 30 -9.09 7.74 5.43
N PRO A 31 -9.81 6.61 5.37
CA PRO A 31 -9.96 5.82 4.14
C PRO A 31 -10.54 6.58 2.95
N GLN A 32 -11.26 7.68 3.18
CA GLN A 32 -11.77 8.60 2.15
C GLN A 32 -10.67 9.05 1.16
N ARG A 33 -9.41 9.18 1.62
CA ARG A 33 -8.26 9.54 0.77
C ARG A 33 -8.09 8.60 -0.43
N ILE A 34 -8.43 7.31 -0.28
CA ILE A 34 -8.35 6.30 -1.35
C ILE A 34 -9.41 6.59 -2.41
N ARG A 35 -10.63 6.94 -2.00
CA ARG A 35 -11.71 7.35 -2.91
C ARG A 35 -11.37 8.64 -3.65
N MET A 36 -10.76 9.61 -2.95
CA MET A 36 -10.28 10.85 -3.57
C MET A 36 -9.20 10.59 -4.61
N ALA A 37 -8.24 9.70 -4.33
CA ALA A 37 -7.21 9.30 -5.29
C ALA A 37 -7.84 8.65 -6.52
N HIS A 38 -8.79 7.73 -6.31
CA HIS A 38 -9.52 7.08 -7.41
C HIS A 38 -10.31 8.10 -8.25
N ALA A 39 -10.97 9.08 -7.63
CA ALA A 39 -11.66 10.15 -8.36
C ALA A 39 -10.71 10.94 -9.28
N LEU A 40 -9.49 11.23 -8.83
CA LEU A 40 -8.47 11.84 -9.68
C LEU A 40 -7.99 10.91 -10.79
N VAL A 41 -7.78 9.62 -10.51
CA VAL A 41 -7.43 8.61 -11.53
C VAL A 41 -8.48 8.58 -12.65
N LEU A 42 -9.77 8.67 -12.31
CA LEU A 42 -10.86 8.75 -13.28
C LEU A 42 -10.85 10.08 -14.03
N SER A 43 -10.68 11.21 -13.31
CA SER A 43 -10.77 12.56 -13.90
C SER A 43 -9.58 12.92 -14.79
N TYR A 44 -8.42 12.26 -14.60
CA TYR A 44 -7.28 12.32 -15.50
C TYR A 44 -7.32 11.26 -16.62
N ASP A 45 -8.42 10.51 -16.78
CA ASP A 45 -8.59 9.46 -17.77
C ASP A 45 -7.55 8.30 -17.68
N LEU A 46 -6.87 8.15 -16.57
CA LEU A 46 -5.82 7.15 -16.40
C LEU A 46 -6.36 5.71 -16.49
N TYR A 47 -7.60 5.51 -16.07
CA TYR A 47 -8.28 4.20 -16.12
C TYR A 47 -8.38 3.63 -17.54
N LYS A 48 -8.35 4.46 -18.59
CA LYS A 48 -8.36 4.04 -20.01
C LYS A 48 -7.08 3.30 -20.41
N HIS A 49 -6.06 3.32 -19.57
CA HIS A 49 -4.73 2.84 -19.87
C HIS A 49 -4.29 1.65 -19.01
N MET A 50 -5.18 1.12 -18.18
CA MET A 50 -4.96 -0.02 -17.29
C MET A 50 -6.23 -0.86 -17.18
N GLU A 51 -6.09 -2.06 -16.62
CA GLU A 51 -7.22 -2.89 -16.25
C GLU A 51 -7.62 -2.60 -14.80
N VAL A 52 -8.91 -2.36 -14.56
CA VAL A 52 -9.44 -2.06 -13.23
C VAL A 52 -10.19 -3.26 -12.71
N TYR A 53 -9.81 -3.71 -11.51
CA TYR A 53 -10.38 -4.90 -10.87
C TYR A 53 -11.00 -4.54 -9.52
N ARG A 54 -12.12 -5.16 -9.20
CA ARG A 54 -12.62 -5.22 -7.84
C ARG A 54 -11.94 -6.41 -7.15
N PRO A 55 -11.24 -6.20 -6.01
CA PRO A 55 -10.59 -7.30 -5.31
C PRO A 55 -11.62 -8.21 -4.63
N HIS A 56 -11.25 -9.47 -4.40
CA HIS A 56 -12.00 -10.31 -3.47
C HIS A 56 -11.78 -9.83 -2.03
N LYS A 57 -12.69 -10.18 -1.14
CA LYS A 57 -12.51 -10.01 0.30
C LYS A 57 -11.79 -11.25 0.84
N SER A 58 -10.54 -11.07 1.30
CA SER A 58 -9.75 -12.18 1.82
C SER A 58 -10.48 -12.92 2.94
N ILE A 59 -10.38 -14.24 2.93
CA ILE A 59 -10.99 -15.12 3.91
C ILE A 59 -10.04 -15.42 5.09
N GLU A 60 -10.57 -15.85 6.22
CA GLU A 60 -9.76 -16.15 7.41
C GLU A 60 -8.58 -17.10 7.15
N PRO A 61 -8.71 -18.19 6.36
CA PRO A 61 -7.57 -19.05 6.03
C PRO A 61 -6.43 -18.32 5.29
N GLU A 62 -6.72 -17.37 4.40
CA GLU A 62 -5.71 -16.57 3.72
C GLU A 62 -5.01 -15.62 4.71
N LEU A 63 -5.76 -14.98 5.59
CA LEU A 63 -5.21 -14.10 6.63
C LEU A 63 -4.35 -14.86 7.64
N CYS A 64 -4.72 -16.08 7.97
CA CYS A 64 -3.97 -16.97 8.88
C CYS A 64 -2.69 -17.53 8.28
N LEU A 65 -2.35 -17.26 7.00
CA LEU A 65 -1.03 -17.56 6.47
C LEU A 65 0.08 -16.75 7.17
N PHE A 66 -0.26 -15.60 7.73
CA PHE A 66 0.66 -14.78 8.54
C PHE A 66 0.14 -14.57 9.97
N HIS A 67 -1.09 -14.10 10.11
CA HIS A 67 -1.66 -13.76 11.42
C HIS A 67 -2.05 -15.00 12.23
N SER A 68 -2.04 -14.88 13.54
CA SER A 68 -2.52 -15.95 14.42
C SER A 68 -4.04 -16.09 14.33
N SER A 69 -4.55 -17.31 14.41
CA SER A 69 -5.97 -17.61 14.26
C SER A 69 -6.84 -16.98 15.36
N ASP A 70 -6.32 -16.84 16.58
CA ASP A 70 -6.98 -16.18 17.69
C ASP A 70 -7.14 -14.68 17.46
N TYR A 71 -6.12 -14.02 16.88
CA TYR A 71 -6.18 -12.62 16.49
C TYR A 71 -7.19 -12.39 15.36
N ILE A 72 -7.20 -13.21 14.30
CA ILE A 72 -8.15 -13.10 13.20
C ILE A 72 -9.58 -13.37 13.68
N SER A 73 -9.79 -14.39 14.51
CA SER A 73 -11.09 -14.69 15.11
C SER A 73 -11.60 -13.54 16.00
N PHE A 74 -10.70 -12.89 16.74
CA PHE A 74 -11.06 -11.68 17.50
C PHE A 74 -11.47 -10.54 16.56
N LEU A 75 -10.66 -10.22 15.53
CA LEU A 75 -10.99 -9.13 14.61
C LEU A 75 -12.30 -9.35 13.85
N SER A 76 -12.63 -10.60 13.51
CA SER A 76 -13.88 -10.95 12.83
C SER A 76 -15.11 -10.84 13.72
N SER A 77 -14.93 -10.89 15.04
CA SER A 77 -16.00 -10.92 16.03
C SER A 77 -16.27 -9.58 16.71
N VAL A 78 -15.23 -8.71 16.79
CA VAL A 78 -15.33 -7.43 17.52
C VAL A 78 -16.04 -6.36 16.69
N SER A 79 -16.92 -5.61 17.35
CA SER A 79 -17.64 -4.47 16.75
C SER A 79 -17.81 -3.34 17.77
N PRO A 80 -18.18 -2.13 17.35
CA PRO A 80 -18.49 -1.02 18.27
C PRO A 80 -19.58 -1.34 19.30
N GLU A 81 -20.49 -2.30 19.01
CA GLU A 81 -21.58 -2.68 19.90
C GLU A 81 -21.12 -3.63 21.02
N ASN A 82 -20.13 -4.51 20.73
CA ASN A 82 -19.74 -5.60 21.63
C ASN A 82 -18.32 -5.51 22.18
N TYR A 83 -17.50 -4.53 21.78
CA TYR A 83 -16.06 -4.48 22.10
C TYR A 83 -15.77 -4.55 23.62
N LYS A 84 -16.70 -4.10 24.47
CA LYS A 84 -16.55 -4.15 25.95
C LYS A 84 -16.48 -5.57 26.49
N GLU A 85 -17.02 -6.56 25.74
CA GLU A 85 -16.97 -7.97 26.11
C GLU A 85 -15.58 -8.59 25.86
N PHE A 86 -14.75 -7.93 25.04
CA PHE A 86 -13.42 -8.37 24.62
C PHE A 86 -12.26 -7.69 25.38
N SER A 87 -12.48 -7.21 26.61
CA SER A 87 -11.51 -6.35 27.33
C SER A 87 -10.10 -6.92 27.43
N LEU A 88 -9.93 -8.25 27.55
CA LEU A 88 -8.64 -8.92 27.58
C LEU A 88 -8.01 -8.98 26.18
N GLN A 89 -8.77 -9.36 25.17
CA GLN A 89 -8.33 -9.46 23.78
C GLN A 89 -7.94 -8.09 23.22
N LEU A 90 -8.73 -7.05 23.50
CA LEU A 90 -8.42 -5.66 23.15
C LEU A 90 -7.02 -5.27 23.63
N LYS A 91 -6.72 -5.57 24.89
CA LYS A 91 -5.40 -5.28 25.47
C LYS A 91 -4.29 -6.14 24.83
N ASN A 92 -4.54 -7.44 24.67
CA ASN A 92 -3.53 -8.38 24.17
C ASN A 92 -3.17 -8.12 22.70
N PHE A 93 -4.14 -7.66 21.90
CA PHE A 93 -4.00 -7.43 20.47
C PHE A 93 -3.80 -5.95 20.11
N ASN A 94 -3.64 -5.07 21.11
CA ASN A 94 -3.44 -3.63 20.98
C ASN A 94 -4.54 -2.94 20.13
N VAL A 95 -5.80 -3.28 20.37
CA VAL A 95 -6.96 -2.70 19.70
C VAL A 95 -7.87 -2.01 20.73
N GLY A 96 -8.47 -0.88 20.39
CA GLY A 96 -9.47 -0.19 21.22
C GLY A 96 -9.17 1.28 21.49
N GLU A 97 -10.01 1.95 22.30
CA GLU A 97 -9.99 3.39 22.53
C GLU A 97 -8.70 3.92 23.18
N ALA A 98 -7.98 3.07 23.91
CA ALA A 98 -6.73 3.46 24.58
C ALA A 98 -5.50 3.34 23.67
N THR A 99 -5.69 2.89 22.43
CA THR A 99 -4.63 2.63 21.44
C THR A 99 -4.84 3.52 20.21
N ASP A 100 -3.88 3.48 19.30
CA ASP A 100 -3.97 4.10 17.97
C ASP A 100 -4.74 3.25 16.93
N CYS A 101 -5.32 2.12 17.39
CA CYS A 101 -6.08 1.17 16.57
C CYS A 101 -7.49 0.96 17.15
N PRO A 102 -8.43 1.89 16.95
CA PRO A 102 -9.78 1.81 17.49
C PRO A 102 -10.62 0.70 16.83
N VAL A 103 -11.65 0.23 17.53
CA VAL A 103 -12.72 -0.56 16.95
C VAL A 103 -13.71 0.37 16.24
N PHE A 104 -13.95 0.12 14.95
CA PHE A 104 -14.91 0.90 14.14
C PHE A 104 -15.83 -0.01 13.33
N ASP A 105 -16.94 0.53 12.87
CA ASP A 105 -17.89 -0.23 12.08
C ASP A 105 -17.31 -0.74 10.77
N GLY A 106 -17.46 -2.05 10.52
CA GLY A 106 -16.91 -2.72 9.34
C GLY A 106 -15.39 -2.91 9.35
N LEU A 107 -14.71 -2.80 10.50
CA LEU A 107 -13.26 -2.98 10.64
C LEU A 107 -12.74 -4.20 9.89
N PHE A 108 -13.30 -5.39 10.17
CA PHE A 108 -12.82 -6.62 9.55
C PHE A 108 -13.03 -6.63 8.03
N THR A 109 -14.18 -6.17 7.57
CA THR A 109 -14.51 -6.08 6.14
C THR A 109 -13.57 -5.14 5.38
N PHE A 110 -13.20 -4.01 6.00
CA PHE A 110 -12.20 -3.09 5.45
C PHE A 110 -10.85 -3.78 5.29
N GLN A 111 -10.39 -4.49 6.32
CA GLN A 111 -9.12 -5.21 6.30
C GLN A 111 -9.13 -6.36 5.27
N GLN A 112 -10.25 -7.08 5.15
CA GLN A 112 -10.43 -8.12 4.12
C GLN A 112 -10.28 -7.56 2.71
N ALA A 113 -10.83 -6.38 2.43
CA ALA A 113 -10.73 -5.74 1.12
C ALA A 113 -9.29 -5.28 0.83
N CYS A 114 -8.60 -4.67 1.82
CA CYS A 114 -7.21 -4.24 1.68
C CYS A 114 -6.27 -5.42 1.41
N ALA A 115 -6.38 -6.48 2.20
CA ALA A 115 -5.55 -7.67 2.09
C ALA A 115 -5.85 -8.47 0.81
N GLY A 116 -7.12 -8.65 0.49
CA GLY A 116 -7.55 -9.34 -0.73
C GLY A 116 -7.00 -8.68 -2.00
N ALA A 117 -6.98 -7.34 -2.04
CA ALA A 117 -6.42 -6.60 -3.18
C ALA A 117 -4.91 -6.87 -3.36
N SER A 118 -4.13 -6.92 -2.27
CA SER A 118 -2.69 -7.21 -2.34
C SER A 118 -2.42 -8.66 -2.72
N ILE A 119 -3.24 -9.60 -2.24
CA ILE A 119 -3.16 -11.02 -2.61
C ILE A 119 -3.50 -11.22 -4.09
N ASP A 120 -4.61 -10.64 -4.57
CA ASP A 120 -5.02 -10.73 -5.99
C ASP A 120 -4.00 -10.08 -6.93
N ALA A 121 -3.43 -8.97 -6.51
CA ALA A 121 -2.35 -8.30 -7.23
C ALA A 121 -1.12 -9.21 -7.36
N ALA A 122 -0.71 -9.87 -6.29
CA ALA A 122 0.39 -10.83 -6.27
C ALA A 122 0.09 -12.05 -7.18
N LYS A 123 -1.14 -12.60 -7.14
CA LYS A 123 -1.58 -13.67 -8.03
C LYS A 123 -1.43 -13.26 -9.51
N LYS A 124 -1.88 -12.03 -9.89
CA LYS A 124 -1.73 -11.56 -11.29
C LYS A 124 -0.28 -11.43 -11.73
N LEU A 125 0.61 -10.97 -10.84
CA LEU A 125 2.05 -10.93 -11.14
C LEU A 125 2.62 -12.34 -11.31
N ASN A 126 2.27 -13.27 -10.42
CA ASN A 126 2.70 -14.67 -10.46
C ASN A 126 2.33 -15.35 -11.78
N HIS A 127 1.11 -15.15 -12.27
CA HIS A 127 0.62 -15.73 -13.51
C HIS A 127 0.93 -14.89 -14.76
N HIS A 128 1.80 -13.88 -14.64
CA HIS A 128 2.18 -13.00 -15.75
C HIS A 128 0.98 -12.34 -16.46
N GLN A 129 -0.13 -12.14 -15.76
CA GLN A 129 -1.31 -11.44 -16.27
C GLN A 129 -1.15 -9.92 -16.24
N ALA A 130 -0.29 -9.42 -15.37
CA ALA A 130 0.14 -8.03 -15.30
C ALA A 130 1.65 -7.95 -15.08
N ASP A 131 2.26 -6.84 -15.47
CA ASP A 131 3.67 -6.52 -15.23
C ASP A 131 3.82 -5.61 -14.00
N ILE A 132 2.78 -4.79 -13.75
CA ILE A 132 2.67 -3.90 -12.58
C ILE A 132 1.25 -3.98 -12.05
N CYS A 133 1.11 -4.16 -10.74
CA CYS A 133 -0.16 -4.08 -10.02
C CYS A 133 -0.17 -2.91 -9.05
N VAL A 134 -1.32 -2.25 -8.89
CA VAL A 134 -1.49 -1.10 -8.00
C VAL A 134 -2.66 -1.33 -7.05
N ASN A 135 -2.40 -1.21 -5.73
CA ASN A 135 -3.40 -1.25 -4.68
C ASN A 135 -3.19 -0.11 -3.68
N TRP A 136 -3.87 1.01 -3.86
CA TRP A 136 -3.74 2.16 -2.96
C TRP A 136 -4.42 1.97 -1.59
N SER A 137 -5.21 0.92 -1.41
CA SER A 137 -5.82 0.57 -0.12
C SER A 137 -4.92 -0.28 0.78
N GLY A 138 -3.86 -0.88 0.22
CA GLY A 138 -2.86 -1.64 0.95
C GLY A 138 -1.73 -0.77 1.49
N GLY A 139 -0.66 -1.44 1.91
CA GLY A 139 0.52 -0.79 2.48
C GLY A 139 0.49 -0.68 4.00
N LEU A 140 -0.25 -1.54 4.70
CA LEU A 140 -0.48 -1.51 6.15
C LEU A 140 0.69 -2.18 6.90
N HIS A 141 1.85 -1.54 6.89
CA HIS A 141 3.17 -2.09 7.21
C HIS A 141 3.44 -2.30 8.70
N HIS A 142 2.63 -1.72 9.61
CA HIS A 142 2.87 -1.84 11.05
C HIS A 142 2.21 -3.02 11.72
N ALA A 143 1.19 -3.65 11.09
CA ALA A 143 0.49 -4.77 11.69
C ALA A 143 1.45 -5.96 11.92
N LYS A 144 1.41 -6.50 13.14
CA LYS A 144 2.20 -7.66 13.56
C LYS A 144 1.38 -8.94 13.41
N ARG A 145 2.02 -10.08 13.65
CA ARG A 145 1.35 -11.38 13.54
C ARG A 145 0.10 -11.49 14.41
N SER A 146 0.14 -10.95 15.62
CA SER A 146 -0.95 -11.06 16.62
C SER A 146 -1.24 -9.74 17.30
N GLU A 147 -0.98 -8.59 16.63
CA GLU A 147 -1.12 -7.28 17.24
C GLU A 147 -1.36 -6.22 16.16
N ALA A 148 -2.30 -5.31 16.42
CA ALA A 148 -2.48 -4.09 15.64
C ALA A 148 -1.46 -3.03 16.09
N SER A 149 -1.03 -2.19 15.18
CA SER A 149 -0.07 -1.12 15.45
C SER A 149 -0.16 -0.04 14.37
N GLY A 150 0.06 1.23 14.72
CA GLY A 150 0.19 2.31 13.73
C GLY A 150 -0.98 2.38 12.75
N PHE A 151 -2.22 2.26 13.24
CA PHE A 151 -3.46 2.23 12.45
C PHE A 151 -3.63 1.00 11.55
N CYS A 152 -2.72 0.02 11.61
CA CYS A 152 -2.69 -1.21 10.83
C CYS A 152 -3.17 -2.39 11.68
N TYR A 153 -4.08 -3.20 11.13
CA TYR A 153 -4.61 -4.39 11.80
C TYR A 153 -4.18 -5.67 11.10
N ILE A 154 -4.24 -5.71 9.78
CA ILE A 154 -3.82 -6.84 8.96
C ILE A 154 -2.70 -6.37 8.03
N ASN A 155 -1.60 -7.10 7.98
CA ASN A 155 -0.46 -6.79 7.14
C ASN A 155 -0.65 -7.39 5.74
N ASP A 156 -1.30 -6.63 4.88
CA ASP A 156 -1.54 -6.99 3.48
C ASP A 156 -0.24 -7.17 2.69
N ILE A 157 0.81 -6.43 3.06
CA ILE A 157 2.14 -6.52 2.41
C ILE A 157 2.74 -7.90 2.64
N VAL A 158 2.77 -8.37 3.89
CA VAL A 158 3.29 -9.70 4.23
C VAL A 158 2.51 -10.78 3.50
N LEU A 159 1.17 -10.68 3.46
CA LEU A 159 0.32 -11.64 2.75
C LEU A 159 0.58 -11.63 1.24
N GLY A 160 0.72 -10.46 0.63
CA GLY A 160 1.10 -10.32 -0.78
C GLY A 160 2.49 -10.88 -1.08
N ILE A 161 3.47 -10.64 -0.20
CA ILE A 161 4.82 -11.22 -0.34
C ILE A 161 4.80 -12.75 -0.22
N LEU A 162 4.03 -13.30 0.73
CA LEU A 162 3.88 -14.76 0.87
C LEU A 162 3.28 -15.37 -0.41
N GLU A 163 2.33 -14.70 -1.04
CA GLU A 163 1.78 -15.12 -2.33
C GLU A 163 2.85 -15.09 -3.44
N LEU A 164 3.61 -13.99 -3.54
CA LEU A 164 4.71 -13.88 -4.52
C LEU A 164 5.79 -14.95 -4.31
N LEU A 165 6.09 -15.34 -3.07
CA LEU A 165 7.09 -16.35 -2.74
C LEU A 165 6.72 -17.78 -3.18
N LYS A 166 5.49 -18.02 -3.60
CA LYS A 166 5.10 -19.29 -4.23
C LYS A 166 5.77 -19.48 -5.60
N TYR A 167 6.00 -18.39 -6.33
CA TYR A 167 6.52 -18.38 -7.70
C TYR A 167 7.92 -17.75 -7.81
N HIS A 168 8.25 -16.81 -6.94
CA HIS A 168 9.52 -16.11 -6.94
C HIS A 168 10.45 -16.62 -5.83
N ALA A 169 11.69 -16.94 -6.17
CA ALA A 169 12.69 -17.37 -5.20
C ALA A 169 12.95 -16.30 -4.14
N ARG A 170 12.98 -15.03 -4.56
CA ARG A 170 13.32 -13.87 -3.74
C ARG A 170 12.40 -12.71 -4.08
N VAL A 171 11.90 -12.03 -3.04
CA VAL A 171 11.07 -10.82 -3.15
C VAL A 171 11.76 -9.67 -2.42
N MET A 172 11.78 -8.48 -3.02
CA MET A 172 12.30 -7.29 -2.37
C MET A 172 11.13 -6.37 -1.99
N TYR A 173 11.08 -6.00 -0.73
CA TYR A 173 10.17 -4.98 -0.22
C TYR A 173 10.91 -3.65 -0.10
N ILE A 174 10.34 -2.58 -0.62
CA ILE A 174 10.85 -1.21 -0.52
C ILE A 174 9.76 -0.35 0.11
N ASP A 175 10.13 0.44 1.11
CA ASP A 175 9.24 1.29 1.88
C ASP A 175 9.73 2.75 1.84
N ILE A 176 8.88 3.66 1.36
CA ILE A 176 9.14 5.10 1.31
C ILE A 176 8.14 5.92 2.14
N ASP A 177 7.36 5.24 2.98
CA ASP A 177 6.63 5.86 4.09
C ASP A 177 7.59 6.60 5.02
N ILE A 178 7.13 7.61 5.74
CA ILE A 178 8.00 8.27 6.70
C ILE A 178 8.29 7.41 7.94
N HIS A 179 7.41 6.43 8.22
CA HIS A 179 7.58 5.51 9.34
C HIS A 179 8.36 4.26 8.92
N HIS A 180 9.14 3.70 9.83
CA HIS A 180 9.80 2.41 9.61
C HIS A 180 8.77 1.30 9.38
N GLY A 181 8.93 0.50 8.32
CA GLY A 181 8.06 -0.64 8.00
C GLY A 181 8.32 -1.85 8.90
N ASP A 182 8.18 -1.63 10.20
CA ASP A 182 8.60 -2.55 11.27
C ASP A 182 7.87 -3.90 11.26
N GLY A 183 6.57 -3.92 10.91
CA GLY A 183 5.80 -5.16 10.84
C GLY A 183 6.24 -6.06 9.71
N VAL A 184 6.64 -5.50 8.57
CA VAL A 184 7.16 -6.28 7.44
C VAL A 184 8.59 -6.74 7.73
N GLU A 185 9.44 -5.88 8.29
CA GLU A 185 10.80 -6.26 8.68
C GLU A 185 10.77 -7.41 9.70
N GLU A 186 9.94 -7.30 10.75
CA GLU A 186 9.79 -8.34 11.77
C GLU A 186 9.35 -9.69 11.18
N ALA A 187 8.39 -9.69 10.26
CA ALA A 187 7.88 -10.89 9.62
C ALA A 187 8.97 -11.68 8.87
N PHE A 188 9.96 -10.99 8.32
CA PHE A 188 11.00 -11.60 7.49
C PHE A 188 12.41 -11.47 8.07
N TYR A 189 12.56 -11.04 9.34
CA TYR A 189 13.84 -10.71 9.96
C TYR A 189 14.88 -11.84 9.96
N VAL A 190 14.43 -13.09 9.92
CA VAL A 190 15.28 -14.28 9.89
C VAL A 190 15.29 -14.98 8.52
N SER A 191 14.70 -14.37 7.49
CA SER A 191 14.56 -14.97 6.16
C SER A 191 15.46 -14.29 5.12
N HIS A 192 16.20 -15.08 4.36
CA HIS A 192 16.94 -14.60 3.19
C HIS A 192 16.09 -14.53 1.91
N ARG A 193 14.84 -15.00 1.96
CA ARG A 193 13.93 -14.98 0.80
C ARG A 193 13.23 -13.64 0.59
N VAL A 194 13.25 -12.77 1.60
CA VAL A 194 12.72 -11.41 1.51
C VAL A 194 13.80 -10.44 1.97
N MET A 195 14.12 -9.47 1.12
CA MET A 195 14.94 -8.33 1.51
C MET A 195 13.99 -7.15 1.79
N THR A 196 14.06 -6.59 2.99
CA THR A 196 13.31 -5.38 3.36
C THR A 196 14.22 -4.16 3.30
N VAL A 197 13.76 -3.08 2.65
CA VAL A 197 14.51 -1.83 2.50
C VAL A 197 13.60 -0.67 2.89
N SER A 198 13.88 0.00 4.01
CA SER A 198 13.03 1.07 4.54
C SER A 198 13.80 2.39 4.67
N PHE A 199 13.24 3.47 4.08
CA PHE A 199 13.75 4.84 4.17
C PHE A 199 12.82 5.66 5.06
N HIS A 200 13.20 5.92 6.30
CA HIS A 200 12.27 6.44 7.30
C HIS A 200 12.91 7.46 8.23
N LYS A 201 12.06 8.27 8.85
CA LYS A 201 12.49 9.11 9.95
C LYS A 201 12.80 8.25 11.18
N PHE A 202 13.94 8.50 11.79
CA PHE A 202 14.42 7.77 12.96
C PHE A 202 14.66 8.71 14.16
N GLY A 203 14.69 8.13 15.36
CA GLY A 203 14.89 8.81 16.62
C GLY A 203 13.61 8.87 17.46
N ASP A 204 13.28 10.05 18.03
CA ASP A 204 12.02 10.26 18.78
C ASP A 204 10.84 10.37 17.79
N PHE A 205 10.50 9.25 17.19
CA PHE A 205 9.46 9.13 16.18
C PHE A 205 8.94 7.68 16.12
N PHE A 206 7.63 7.51 15.93
CA PHE A 206 7.02 6.16 15.83
C PHE A 206 7.60 5.39 14.63
N PRO A 207 7.84 4.07 14.72
CA PRO A 207 7.67 3.20 15.88
C PRO A 207 8.93 3.13 16.80
N GLY A 208 9.99 3.87 16.52
CA GLY A 208 11.24 3.90 17.30
C GLY A 208 12.24 2.82 16.95
N THR A 209 12.01 2.07 15.88
CA THR A 209 12.86 0.99 15.35
C THR A 209 13.46 1.37 14.00
N GLY A 210 14.35 0.53 13.44
CA GLY A 210 14.94 0.74 12.12
C GLY A 210 16.27 1.53 12.15
N ASP A 211 17.14 1.28 13.12
CA ASP A 211 18.50 1.82 13.08
C ASP A 211 19.31 1.18 11.94
N VAL A 212 20.31 1.89 11.44
CA VAL A 212 21.22 1.38 10.37
C VAL A 212 21.96 0.10 10.76
N THR A 213 21.98 -0.24 12.04
CA THR A 213 22.56 -1.48 12.60
C THR A 213 21.57 -2.65 12.67
N ASP A 214 20.28 -2.39 12.44
CA ASP A 214 19.25 -3.42 12.37
C ASP A 214 19.31 -4.06 10.98
N VAL A 215 20.00 -5.20 10.89
CA VAL A 215 20.39 -5.81 9.60
C VAL A 215 19.79 -7.21 9.39
N GLY A 216 18.84 -7.62 10.22
CA GLY A 216 18.33 -8.98 10.21
C GLY A 216 19.16 -9.94 11.07
N ALA A 217 18.69 -11.16 11.21
CA ALA A 217 19.31 -12.19 12.06
C ALA A 217 19.34 -13.57 11.39
N SER A 218 20.17 -14.46 11.88
CA SER A 218 20.30 -15.83 11.37
C SER A 218 20.51 -15.88 9.86
N GLN A 219 19.66 -16.59 9.13
CA GLN A 219 19.69 -16.63 7.66
C GLN A 219 19.28 -15.29 7.01
N GLY A 220 18.53 -14.45 7.72
CA GLY A 220 18.11 -13.11 7.27
C GLY A 220 19.15 -12.02 7.54
N LYS A 221 20.33 -12.36 8.07
CA LYS A 221 21.35 -11.33 8.35
C LYS A 221 21.82 -10.62 7.08
N TYR A 222 21.79 -9.29 7.11
CA TYR A 222 22.05 -8.35 6.02
C TYR A 222 20.95 -8.27 4.94
N TYR A 223 19.79 -8.91 5.16
CA TYR A 223 18.62 -8.76 4.29
C TYR A 223 17.57 -7.77 4.83
N ALA A 224 17.76 -7.21 6.02
CA ALA A 224 17.09 -6.00 6.48
C ALA A 224 18.01 -4.79 6.23
N VAL A 225 17.49 -3.79 5.51
CA VAL A 225 18.24 -2.59 5.10
C VAL A 225 17.49 -1.37 5.61
N ASN A 226 18.03 -0.71 6.62
CA ASN A 226 17.45 0.45 7.25
C ASN A 226 18.23 1.72 6.89
N VAL A 227 17.51 2.75 6.45
CA VAL A 227 18.05 4.06 6.07
C VAL A 227 17.40 5.12 6.96
N PRO A 228 17.92 5.29 8.21
CA PRO A 228 17.39 6.24 9.18
C PRO A 228 17.72 7.67 8.79
N LEU A 229 16.71 8.55 8.76
CA LEU A 229 16.81 9.93 8.28
C LEU A 229 16.29 10.91 9.36
N ASN A 230 16.71 12.18 9.24
CA ASN A 230 16.27 13.28 10.09
C ASN A 230 15.14 14.09 9.43
N ASP A 231 14.59 15.08 10.17
CA ASP A 231 13.54 15.98 9.71
C ASP A 231 13.92 16.75 8.44
N GLY A 232 12.91 17.14 7.68
CA GLY A 232 13.05 18.06 6.55
C GLY A 232 13.69 17.47 5.31
N MET A 233 13.75 16.15 5.18
CA MET A 233 14.32 15.47 4.00
C MET A 233 13.64 15.96 2.72
N ASP A 234 14.44 16.48 1.77
CA ASP A 234 13.96 17.02 0.49
C ASP A 234 14.14 16.05 -0.69
N ASP A 235 13.56 16.42 -1.85
CA ASP A 235 13.54 15.58 -3.05
C ASP A 235 14.95 15.20 -3.53
N ASP A 236 15.84 16.19 -3.64
CA ASP A 236 17.18 15.99 -4.21
C ASP A 236 18.01 15.07 -3.33
N SER A 237 18.01 15.31 -2.02
CA SER A 237 18.72 14.50 -1.04
C SER A 237 18.17 13.08 -0.97
N PHE A 238 16.85 12.95 -0.97
CA PHE A 238 16.19 11.63 -0.90
C PHE A 238 16.51 10.79 -2.14
N VAL A 239 16.31 11.33 -3.33
CA VAL A 239 16.53 10.61 -4.59
C VAL A 239 18.01 10.28 -4.79
N ALA A 240 18.94 11.19 -4.39
CA ALA A 240 20.38 10.93 -4.44
C ALA A 240 20.83 9.80 -3.52
N LEU A 241 20.13 9.59 -2.40
CA LEU A 241 20.39 8.47 -1.49
C LEU A 241 19.66 7.19 -1.94
N PHE A 242 18.39 7.30 -2.36
CA PHE A 242 17.52 6.18 -2.72
C PHE A 242 18.10 5.35 -3.87
N LYS A 243 18.45 6.01 -4.99
CA LYS A 243 18.90 5.30 -6.19
C LYS A 243 20.12 4.41 -5.99
N PRO A 244 21.25 4.88 -5.41
CA PRO A 244 22.42 4.03 -5.18
C PRO A 244 22.15 2.86 -4.25
N VAL A 245 21.34 3.07 -3.19
CA VAL A 245 20.99 2.00 -2.24
C VAL A 245 20.17 0.93 -2.94
N ILE A 246 19.09 1.31 -3.62
CA ILE A 246 18.24 0.34 -4.34
C ILE A 246 19.01 -0.37 -5.46
N THR A 247 19.84 0.36 -6.22
CA THR A 247 20.68 -0.27 -7.25
C THR A 247 21.54 -1.37 -6.63
N LYS A 248 22.23 -1.06 -5.52
CA LYS A 248 23.07 -2.06 -4.85
C LYS A 248 22.26 -3.24 -4.30
N CYS A 249 21.10 -2.99 -3.73
CA CYS A 249 20.20 -4.06 -3.25
C CYS A 249 19.80 -4.99 -4.41
N VAL A 250 19.37 -4.44 -5.54
CA VAL A 250 18.99 -5.23 -6.72
C VAL A 250 20.17 -6.03 -7.28
N ASP A 251 21.35 -5.42 -7.38
CA ASP A 251 22.55 -6.07 -7.91
C ASP A 251 22.97 -7.30 -7.09
N VAL A 252 22.94 -7.19 -5.76
CA VAL A 252 23.39 -8.28 -4.88
C VAL A 252 22.28 -9.30 -4.61
N TYR A 253 21.02 -8.86 -4.54
CA TYR A 253 19.90 -9.72 -4.15
C TYR A 253 19.20 -10.36 -5.33
N ARG A 254 19.10 -9.68 -6.47
CA ARG A 254 18.44 -10.14 -7.71
C ARG A 254 17.02 -10.65 -7.44
N PRO A 255 16.10 -9.78 -7.00
CA PRO A 255 14.72 -10.17 -6.69
C PRO A 255 13.98 -10.58 -7.95
N GLY A 256 13.08 -11.57 -7.82
CA GLY A 256 12.15 -11.97 -8.88
C GLY A 256 10.89 -11.10 -8.94
N ALA A 257 10.55 -10.42 -7.83
CA ALA A 257 9.46 -9.45 -7.76
C ALA A 257 9.81 -8.37 -6.72
N ILE A 258 9.21 -7.19 -6.88
CA ILE A 258 9.34 -6.05 -5.96
C ILE A 258 7.96 -5.65 -5.45
N VAL A 259 7.86 -5.37 -4.15
CA VAL A 259 6.72 -4.73 -3.50
C VAL A 259 7.17 -3.36 -3.03
N LEU A 260 6.53 -2.30 -3.52
CA LEU A 260 6.86 -0.91 -3.21
C LEU A 260 5.70 -0.29 -2.43
N GLN A 261 5.93 0.04 -1.16
CA GLN A 261 5.03 0.81 -0.31
C GLN A 261 5.29 2.30 -0.54
N CYS A 262 4.22 3.03 -0.90
CA CYS A 262 4.23 4.44 -1.26
C CYS A 262 3.44 5.29 -0.26
N GLY A 263 3.73 5.14 1.03
CA GLY A 263 3.14 5.98 2.07
C GLY A 263 3.39 7.47 1.78
N ALA A 264 2.33 8.26 1.77
CA ALA A 264 2.35 9.65 1.35
C ALA A 264 2.53 10.64 2.53
N ASP A 265 2.83 10.14 3.72
CA ASP A 265 3.17 10.94 4.91
C ASP A 265 4.61 11.44 4.92
N SER A 266 5.45 10.97 4.00
CA SER A 266 6.76 11.55 3.70
C SER A 266 6.65 12.86 2.90
N LEU A 267 5.46 13.24 2.42
CA LEU A 267 5.23 14.49 1.69
C LEU A 267 5.26 15.72 2.59
N THR A 268 5.67 16.84 1.98
CA THR A 268 5.57 18.17 2.59
C THR A 268 4.13 18.47 3.04
N GLY A 269 3.99 19.05 4.23
CA GLY A 269 2.69 19.44 4.78
C GLY A 269 1.80 18.28 5.18
N ASP A 270 2.37 17.08 5.38
CA ASP A 270 1.62 16.01 6.03
C ASP A 270 1.37 16.30 7.51
N ARG A 271 0.25 15.81 8.02
CA ARG A 271 -0.19 16.08 9.40
C ARG A 271 0.73 15.45 10.45
N LEU A 272 1.26 14.26 10.21
CA LEU A 272 2.13 13.51 11.11
C LEU A 272 3.58 13.49 10.63
N GLY A 273 3.78 13.63 9.33
CA GLY A 273 5.09 13.57 8.69
C GLY A 273 5.98 14.77 9.02
N LYS A 274 7.29 14.56 8.89
CA LYS A 274 8.35 15.55 9.15
C LYS A 274 9.31 15.70 7.99
N PHE A 275 9.07 15.01 6.86
CA PHE A 275 9.84 15.19 5.64
C PHE A 275 9.25 16.33 4.79
N ASN A 276 9.96 16.72 3.76
CA ASN A 276 9.62 17.82 2.87
C ASN A 276 9.62 17.38 1.40
N LEU A 277 9.28 16.10 1.14
CA LEU A 277 9.21 15.62 -0.23
C LEU A 277 8.03 16.24 -0.97
N THR A 278 8.23 16.54 -2.23
CA THR A 278 7.14 16.87 -3.14
C THR A 278 6.60 15.60 -3.81
N ILE A 279 5.44 15.70 -4.44
CA ILE A 279 4.88 14.62 -5.27
C ILE A 279 5.88 14.18 -6.37
N LYS A 280 6.68 15.11 -6.91
CA LYS A 280 7.67 14.79 -7.94
C LYS A 280 8.84 13.98 -7.38
N GLY A 281 9.36 14.34 -6.22
CA GLY A 281 10.44 13.59 -5.56
C GLY A 281 9.98 12.19 -5.15
N HIS A 282 8.79 12.08 -4.55
CA HIS A 282 8.18 10.80 -4.18
C HIS A 282 7.98 9.91 -5.42
N ALA A 283 7.35 10.42 -6.46
CA ALA A 283 7.11 9.70 -7.70
C ALA A 283 8.39 9.39 -8.50
N ALA A 284 9.50 10.11 -8.28
CA ALA A 284 10.80 9.76 -8.88
C ALA A 284 11.34 8.43 -8.35
N CYS A 285 11.00 8.06 -7.11
CA CYS A 285 11.30 6.74 -6.56
C CYS A 285 10.48 5.64 -7.26
N VAL A 286 9.18 5.86 -7.45
CA VAL A 286 8.31 4.94 -8.21
C VAL A 286 8.82 4.77 -9.64
N ALA A 287 9.15 5.86 -10.32
CA ALA A 287 9.69 5.84 -11.68
C ALA A 287 10.99 5.05 -11.76
N PHE A 288 11.88 5.22 -10.77
CA PHE A 288 13.14 4.49 -10.72
C PHE A 288 12.93 2.99 -10.51
N VAL A 289 12.09 2.59 -9.54
CA VAL A 289 11.80 1.18 -9.29
C VAL A 289 11.12 0.53 -10.51
N LYS A 290 10.16 1.21 -11.14
CA LYS A 290 9.56 0.76 -12.40
C LYS A 290 10.60 0.52 -13.51
N SER A 291 11.65 1.36 -13.58
CA SER A 291 12.69 1.25 -14.61
C SER A 291 13.59 0.03 -14.46
N LEU A 292 13.55 -0.66 -13.32
CA LEU A 292 14.30 -1.90 -13.09
C LEU A 292 13.74 -3.10 -13.87
N ASP A 293 12.53 -2.96 -14.42
CA ASP A 293 11.89 -3.97 -15.28
C ASP A 293 11.65 -5.32 -14.60
N ILE A 294 11.33 -5.29 -13.31
CA ILE A 294 11.00 -6.44 -12.46
C ILE A 294 9.50 -6.39 -12.17
N PRO A 295 8.77 -7.53 -12.09
CA PRO A 295 7.37 -7.56 -11.65
C PRO A 295 7.16 -6.73 -10.40
N LEU A 296 6.18 -5.79 -10.44
CA LEU A 296 6.07 -4.74 -9.43
C LEU A 296 4.66 -4.66 -8.85
N LEU A 297 4.55 -4.78 -7.53
CA LEU A 297 3.36 -4.46 -6.75
C LEU A 297 3.56 -3.09 -6.08
N VAL A 298 2.71 -2.12 -6.43
CA VAL A 298 2.71 -0.77 -5.83
C VAL A 298 1.55 -0.66 -4.85
N LEU A 299 1.86 -0.29 -3.63
CA LEU A 299 0.90 -0.18 -2.53
C LEU A 299 0.81 1.24 -2.00
N GLY A 300 -0.30 1.55 -1.34
CA GLY A 300 -0.45 2.77 -0.56
C GLY A 300 0.41 2.75 0.71
N GLY A 301 -0.13 3.22 1.80
CA GLY A 301 0.53 3.31 3.10
C GLY A 301 -0.01 4.47 3.92
N GLY A 302 0.81 5.14 4.71
CA GLY A 302 0.47 6.34 5.45
C GLY A 302 0.10 7.53 4.57
N GLY A 303 -0.13 8.67 5.21
CA GLY A 303 -0.55 9.92 4.56
C GLY A 303 -1.84 10.46 5.16
N TYR A 304 -1.73 11.60 5.84
CA TYR A 304 -2.76 12.11 6.74
C TYR A 304 -3.27 13.51 6.36
N THR A 305 -2.67 14.12 5.35
CA THR A 305 -3.23 15.27 4.62
C THR A 305 -3.87 14.74 3.35
N ILE A 306 -5.14 14.33 3.44
CA ILE A 306 -5.84 13.49 2.45
C ILE A 306 -5.80 14.05 1.03
N ARG A 307 -5.88 15.39 0.86
CA ARG A 307 -5.77 16.04 -0.45
C ARG A 307 -4.40 15.87 -1.10
N ASN A 308 -3.33 15.79 -0.29
CA ASN A 308 -1.97 15.58 -0.79
C ASN A 308 -1.77 14.11 -1.18
N VAL A 309 -2.29 13.19 -0.36
CA VAL A 309 -2.30 11.74 -0.65
C VAL A 309 -2.99 11.44 -1.98
N ALA A 310 -4.19 12.00 -2.19
CA ALA A 310 -4.96 11.78 -3.41
C ALA A 310 -4.20 12.26 -4.66
N ARG A 311 -3.57 13.45 -4.60
CA ARG A 311 -2.73 13.98 -5.69
C ARG A 311 -1.51 13.11 -5.95
N CYS A 312 -0.83 12.64 -4.88
CA CYS A 312 0.36 11.82 -4.98
C CYS A 312 0.07 10.48 -5.67
N TRP A 313 -0.88 9.73 -5.16
CA TRP A 313 -1.21 8.42 -5.70
C TRP A 313 -1.82 8.48 -7.11
N ALA A 314 -2.58 9.54 -7.42
CA ALA A 314 -3.04 9.78 -8.79
C ALA A 314 -1.87 10.07 -9.74
N TYR A 315 -0.91 10.92 -9.35
CA TYR A 315 0.28 11.22 -10.16
C TYR A 315 1.19 9.99 -10.32
N GLU A 316 1.38 9.22 -9.28
CA GLU A 316 2.14 7.95 -9.32
C GLU A 316 1.47 6.90 -10.19
N THR A 317 0.13 6.82 -10.21
CA THR A 317 -0.59 6.03 -11.20
C THR A 317 -0.26 6.49 -12.61
N GLY A 318 -0.21 7.80 -12.85
CA GLY A 318 0.25 8.37 -14.11
C GLY A 318 1.70 8.01 -14.46
N VAL A 319 2.61 7.95 -13.47
CA VAL A 319 4.00 7.49 -13.64
C VAL A 319 4.07 6.02 -14.02
N VAL A 320 3.31 5.17 -13.31
CA VAL A 320 3.22 3.74 -13.62
C VAL A 320 2.76 3.51 -15.06
N LEU A 321 1.84 4.32 -15.55
CA LEU A 321 1.26 4.24 -16.91
C LEU A 321 2.05 4.97 -17.99
N ASP A 322 3.16 5.66 -17.67
CA ASP A 322 3.89 6.60 -18.56
C ASP A 322 3.01 7.75 -19.09
N ARG A 323 2.00 8.17 -18.32
CA ARG A 323 1.04 9.24 -18.67
C ARG A 323 1.20 10.51 -17.82
N HIS A 324 2.07 10.49 -16.81
CA HIS A 324 2.27 11.64 -15.90
C HIS A 324 2.62 12.95 -16.60
N ARG A 325 3.28 12.89 -17.78
CA ARG A 325 3.64 14.08 -18.57
C ARG A 325 2.43 14.72 -19.29
N GLU A 326 1.37 13.95 -19.47
CA GLU A 326 0.13 14.39 -20.12
C GLU A 326 -0.87 14.95 -19.09
N MET A 327 -0.64 14.72 -17.78
CA MET A 327 -1.51 15.22 -16.72
C MET A 327 -1.44 16.72 -16.60
N SER A 328 -2.61 17.38 -16.61
CA SER A 328 -2.70 18.80 -16.35
C SER A 328 -2.11 19.16 -14.99
N PRO A 329 -1.36 20.27 -14.86
CA PRO A 329 -0.91 20.76 -13.57
C PRO A 329 -2.07 21.26 -12.69
N HIS A 330 -3.23 21.56 -13.27
CA HIS A 330 -4.45 21.88 -12.54
C HIS A 330 -5.26 20.59 -12.32
N VAL A 331 -5.75 20.42 -11.10
CA VAL A 331 -6.64 19.31 -10.73
C VAL A 331 -7.93 19.43 -11.57
N PRO A 332 -8.36 18.36 -12.27
CA PRO A 332 -9.62 18.36 -13.00
C PRO A 332 -10.82 18.45 -12.05
N LEU A 333 -11.93 18.98 -12.55
CA LEU A 333 -13.20 18.98 -11.83
C LEU A 333 -13.61 17.54 -11.48
N ASN A 334 -13.90 17.29 -10.21
CA ASN A 334 -14.34 16.01 -9.68
C ASN A 334 -15.18 16.25 -8.41
N ASP A 335 -15.73 15.19 -7.83
CA ASP A 335 -16.60 15.27 -6.66
C ASP A 335 -15.89 15.82 -5.39
N TYR A 336 -14.56 15.84 -5.39
CA TYR A 336 -13.71 16.31 -4.27
C TYR A 336 -12.93 17.58 -4.63
N TYR A 337 -13.35 18.29 -5.67
CA TYR A 337 -12.59 19.43 -6.21
C TYR A 337 -12.28 20.48 -5.15
N ASP A 338 -13.25 20.81 -4.29
CA ASP A 338 -13.12 21.84 -3.26
C ASP A 338 -12.04 21.51 -2.18
N TYR A 339 -11.72 20.24 -1.98
CA TYR A 339 -10.62 19.83 -1.09
C TYR A 339 -9.24 20.31 -1.57
N TYR A 340 -9.09 20.64 -2.85
CA TYR A 340 -7.82 21.06 -3.44
C TYR A 340 -7.64 22.58 -3.43
N ALA A 341 -8.56 23.31 -2.80
CA ALA A 341 -8.42 24.74 -2.58
C ALA A 341 -7.18 25.07 -1.72
N PRO A 342 -6.60 26.30 -1.84
CA PRO A 342 -7.01 27.39 -2.70
C PRO A 342 -6.36 27.38 -4.10
N ASP A 343 -5.32 26.54 -4.33
CA ASP A 343 -4.48 26.60 -5.52
C ASP A 343 -4.94 25.68 -6.65
N PHE A 344 -5.65 24.60 -6.30
CA PHE A 344 -6.14 23.58 -7.23
C PHE A 344 -5.04 22.97 -8.12
N GLN A 345 -3.80 22.95 -7.60
CA GLN A 345 -2.64 22.42 -8.31
C GLN A 345 -2.47 20.94 -8.00
N LEU A 346 -1.99 20.17 -8.98
CA LEU A 346 -1.62 18.77 -8.80
C LEU A 346 -0.36 18.62 -7.92
N HIS A 347 0.62 19.49 -8.13
CA HIS A 347 1.91 19.42 -7.46
C HIS A 347 1.96 20.29 -6.21
N LEU A 348 2.72 19.81 -5.21
CA LEU A 348 2.94 20.52 -3.96
C LEU A 348 4.17 21.41 -4.06
N THR A 349 4.11 22.54 -3.37
CA THR A 349 5.28 23.39 -3.12
C THR A 349 5.96 22.93 -1.83
N PRO A 350 7.28 22.75 -1.80
CA PRO A 350 8.01 22.42 -0.57
C PRO A 350 7.75 23.47 0.52
N SER A 351 7.64 23.03 1.76
CA SER A 351 7.57 23.93 2.92
C SER A 351 8.94 24.54 3.24
N SER A 352 8.95 25.51 4.16
CA SER A 352 10.19 26.14 4.62
C SER A 352 10.91 25.35 5.72
N ILE A 353 10.53 24.11 5.99
CA ILE A 353 11.21 23.25 6.97
C ILE A 353 12.66 23.03 6.53
N PRO A 354 13.66 23.34 7.40
CA PRO A 354 15.05 23.11 7.05
C PRO A 354 15.35 21.60 6.96
N ASN A 355 16.16 21.21 5.98
CA ASN A 355 16.67 19.84 5.89
C ASN A 355 17.76 19.63 6.96
N SER A 356 17.45 18.78 7.95
CA SER A 356 18.37 18.41 9.03
C SER A 356 19.32 17.26 8.66
N ASN A 357 19.31 16.86 7.40
CA ASN A 357 20.18 15.80 6.87
C ASN A 357 21.37 16.45 6.12
N SER A 358 22.50 16.66 6.81
CA SER A 358 23.67 17.20 6.14
C SER A 358 24.21 16.21 5.08
N PRO A 359 24.87 16.68 4.02
CA PRO A 359 25.51 15.81 3.03
C PRO A 359 26.46 14.78 3.65
N GLU A 360 27.20 15.17 4.69
CA GLU A 360 28.14 14.28 5.41
C GLU A 360 27.40 13.19 6.18
N HIS A 361 26.24 13.54 6.77
CA HIS A 361 25.38 12.59 7.48
C HIS A 361 24.81 11.55 6.50
N LEU A 362 24.26 11.99 5.38
CA LEU A 362 23.71 11.11 4.35
C LEU A 362 24.77 10.21 3.73
N GLU A 363 25.99 10.74 3.46
CA GLU A 363 27.08 9.95 2.95
C GLU A 363 27.55 8.88 3.95
N LYS A 364 27.57 9.20 5.25
CA LYS A 364 27.88 8.23 6.31
C LYS A 364 26.86 7.10 6.36
N ILE A 365 25.55 7.41 6.30
CA ILE A 365 24.47 6.40 6.26
C ILE A 365 24.64 5.54 5.00
N LYS A 366 24.75 6.16 3.83
CA LYS A 366 24.94 5.47 2.55
C LYS A 366 26.13 4.51 2.59
N THR A 367 27.28 4.98 3.05
CA THR A 367 28.50 4.18 3.18
C THR A 367 28.26 2.98 4.11
N ARG A 368 27.58 3.18 5.24
CA ARG A 368 27.27 2.09 6.17
C ARG A 368 26.35 1.05 5.55
N VAL A 369 25.28 1.49 4.90
CA VAL A 369 24.33 0.59 4.19
C VAL A 369 25.04 -0.20 3.10
N LEU A 370 25.81 0.47 2.24
CA LEU A 370 26.56 -0.21 1.17
C LEU A 370 27.60 -1.18 1.72
N SER A 371 28.26 -0.84 2.85
CA SER A 371 29.16 -1.75 3.55
C SER A 371 28.43 -2.99 4.09
N ASN A 372 27.25 -2.82 4.70
CA ASN A 372 26.43 -3.95 5.15
C ASN A 372 26.07 -4.87 3.98
N LEU A 373 25.65 -4.31 2.85
CA LEU A 373 25.30 -5.07 1.63
C LEU A 373 26.51 -5.77 0.99
N SER A 374 27.74 -5.32 1.25
CA SER A 374 28.93 -5.96 0.72
C SER A 374 29.27 -7.30 1.36
N TYR A 375 28.65 -7.63 2.51
CA TYR A 375 28.72 -8.96 3.12
C TYR A 375 27.88 -10.02 2.38
N LEU A 376 27.00 -9.60 1.47
CA LEU A 376 26.24 -10.48 0.59
C LEU A 376 27.07 -10.73 -0.68
N GLU A 377 27.81 -11.84 -0.71
CA GLU A 377 28.70 -12.17 -1.84
C GLU A 377 27.94 -12.47 -3.14
N HIS A 378 26.79 -13.11 -3.02
CA HIS A 378 25.92 -13.47 -4.15
C HIS A 378 24.46 -13.62 -3.70
N ALA A 379 23.53 -13.58 -4.65
CA ALA A 379 22.12 -13.81 -4.38
C ALA A 379 21.90 -15.21 -3.79
N PRO A 380 21.09 -15.34 -2.72
CA PRO A 380 20.89 -16.63 -2.06
C PRO A 380 20.23 -17.63 -3.01
N GLY A 381 20.76 -18.85 -3.02
CA GLY A 381 20.11 -19.98 -3.66
C GLY A 381 18.86 -20.39 -2.87
N VAL A 382 17.77 -20.64 -3.58
CA VAL A 382 16.52 -21.11 -2.98
C VAL A 382 16.15 -22.45 -3.62
N GLN A 383 15.93 -23.44 -2.78
CA GLN A 383 15.40 -24.73 -3.22
C GLN A 383 13.92 -24.79 -2.83
N PHE A 384 13.07 -24.96 -3.84
CA PHE A 384 11.64 -25.20 -3.60
C PHE A 384 11.45 -26.66 -3.17
N ALA A 385 10.95 -26.87 -1.97
CA ALA A 385 10.60 -28.20 -1.45
C ALA A 385 9.28 -28.73 -2.04
N TYR A 386 8.42 -27.80 -2.48
CA TYR A 386 7.08 -28.09 -2.99
C TYR A 386 6.75 -27.11 -4.14
N VAL A 387 6.23 -27.65 -5.22
CA VAL A 387 5.69 -26.88 -6.33
C VAL A 387 4.18 -26.81 -6.13
N PRO A 388 3.59 -25.59 -6.01
CA PRO A 388 2.14 -25.48 -5.88
C PRO A 388 1.42 -26.12 -7.07
N PRO A 389 0.25 -26.76 -6.88
CA PRO A 389 -0.51 -27.39 -7.97
C PRO A 389 -0.85 -26.42 -9.10
N ASP A 390 -1.13 -25.17 -8.78
CA ASP A 390 -1.45 -24.10 -9.74
C ASP A 390 -0.24 -23.56 -10.50
N PHE A 391 1.00 -23.99 -10.14
CA PHE A 391 2.23 -23.57 -10.84
C PHE A 391 2.24 -24.02 -12.31
N PHE A 392 1.60 -25.11 -12.64
CA PHE A 392 1.58 -25.67 -14.00
C PHE A 392 0.46 -25.10 -14.88
N GLY A 393 -0.29 -24.12 -14.40
CA GLY A 393 -1.31 -23.44 -15.21
C GLY A 393 -2.42 -24.38 -15.72
N GLU A 394 -2.80 -25.36 -14.90
CA GLU A 394 -4.07 -26.01 -15.13
C GLU A 394 -5.15 -24.96 -14.86
N ASP A 395 -5.65 -24.38 -15.93
CA ASP A 395 -6.88 -23.60 -15.90
C ASP A 395 -7.95 -24.52 -15.29
N ASN A 396 -8.31 -24.24 -14.03
CA ASN A 396 -9.47 -24.88 -13.41
C ASN A 396 -10.72 -24.30 -14.06
N ASP A 397 -11.05 -24.80 -15.26
CA ASP A 397 -12.39 -24.65 -15.86
C ASP A 397 -13.48 -25.33 -14.99
N ASP A 398 -13.10 -25.98 -13.86
CA ASP A 398 -13.99 -26.72 -12.97
C ASP A 398 -14.88 -25.82 -12.10
N GLU A 399 -14.56 -24.53 -11.91
CA GLU A 399 -15.45 -23.63 -11.14
C GLU A 399 -16.74 -23.28 -11.93
N ASP A 400 -16.65 -23.23 -13.26
CA ASP A 400 -17.82 -22.99 -14.10
C ASP A 400 -18.74 -24.24 -14.17
N GLU A 401 -18.19 -25.44 -14.10
CA GLU A 401 -18.96 -26.69 -14.09
C GLU A 401 -19.69 -26.90 -12.75
N PHE A 402 -19.10 -26.44 -11.62
CA PHE A 402 -19.76 -26.52 -10.29
C PHE A 402 -20.95 -25.57 -10.18
N MET A 403 -20.87 -24.39 -10.80
CA MET A 403 -21.97 -23.42 -10.82
C MET A 403 -23.09 -23.86 -11.79
N GLN A 404 -22.78 -24.51 -12.92
CA GLN A 404 -23.80 -25.04 -13.83
C GLN A 404 -24.55 -26.23 -13.23
N ASN A 405 -23.90 -27.10 -12.47
CA ASN A 405 -24.56 -28.25 -11.83
C ASN A 405 -25.47 -27.86 -10.65
N GLN A 406 -25.37 -26.67 -10.07
CA GLN A 406 -26.33 -26.17 -9.07
C GLN A 406 -27.60 -25.56 -9.70
N VAL A 407 -27.53 -25.07 -10.92
CA VAL A 407 -28.70 -24.50 -11.62
C VAL A 407 -29.61 -25.58 -12.18
N ASP A 408 -29.09 -26.75 -12.53
CA ASP A 408 -29.89 -27.84 -13.12
C ASP A 408 -30.68 -28.68 -12.11
N ASN A 409 -30.43 -28.52 -10.80
CA ASN A 409 -31.14 -29.29 -9.76
C ASN A 409 -32.38 -28.60 -9.12
N GLU A 410 -32.68 -27.33 -9.48
CA GLU A 410 -33.86 -26.61 -8.98
C GLU A 410 -34.92 -26.25 -10.06
N GLY A 411 -34.90 -26.91 -11.19
CA GLY A 411 -35.76 -26.62 -12.35
C GLY A 411 -36.96 -27.54 -12.55
N GLY A 412 -37.91 -27.50 -11.68
CA GLY A 412 -39.22 -28.18 -11.87
C GLY A 412 -40.42 -27.27 -11.58
N GLY A 413 -40.85 -26.42 -12.55
CA GLY A 413 -42.10 -25.67 -12.35
C GLY A 413 -42.31 -24.48 -13.31
N ARG A 414 -42.92 -24.79 -14.48
CA ARG A 414 -43.73 -23.95 -15.40
C ARG A 414 -43.57 -22.43 -15.48
N ALA A 415 -43.12 -22.04 -16.65
CA ALA A 415 -43.52 -20.98 -17.61
C ALA A 415 -44.40 -19.80 -17.15
N ALA A 416 -43.92 -18.56 -17.42
CA ALA A 416 -44.62 -17.54 -18.25
C ALA A 416 -43.65 -16.34 -18.48
N GLY A 417 -43.66 -15.83 -19.72
CA GLY A 417 -42.72 -14.92 -20.27
C GLY A 417 -42.69 -13.51 -19.66
N ALA A 418 -41.55 -12.87 -19.87
CA ALA A 418 -41.46 -11.43 -20.08
C ALA A 418 -40.00 -11.02 -20.49
N THR A 419 -39.90 -10.50 -21.66
CA THR A 419 -39.07 -9.44 -22.23
C THR A 419 -37.75 -9.07 -21.52
N ALA A 420 -36.66 -9.17 -22.29
CA ALA A 420 -35.36 -8.59 -22.03
C ALA A 420 -35.42 -7.07 -21.79
N HIS A 421 -34.92 -6.62 -20.63
CA HIS A 421 -34.51 -5.24 -20.43
C HIS A 421 -33.00 -5.20 -20.27
N THR A 422 -32.37 -4.60 -21.27
CA THR A 422 -30.98 -4.12 -21.21
C THR A 422 -30.81 -3.16 -20.04
N ALA A 423 -30.05 -3.56 -19.02
CA ALA A 423 -29.66 -2.66 -17.94
C ALA A 423 -28.55 -1.74 -18.45
N GLY A 424 -28.93 -0.51 -18.76
CA GLY A 424 -28.00 0.57 -19.05
C GLY A 424 -27.23 0.96 -17.78
N ASN A 425 -25.94 1.20 -17.95
CA ASN A 425 -25.05 1.78 -16.93
C ASN A 425 -25.60 3.17 -16.50
N ALA A 426 -26.20 3.25 -15.33
CA ALA A 426 -26.52 4.52 -14.70
C ALA A 426 -25.29 5.06 -13.95
N PRO A 427 -24.95 6.34 -14.08
CA PRO A 427 -23.84 6.92 -13.33
C PRO A 427 -24.17 6.95 -11.84
N TYR A 428 -23.21 6.54 -11.04
CA TYR A 428 -23.27 6.46 -9.58
C TYR A 428 -23.50 7.86 -8.99
N ARG A 429 -24.66 8.09 -8.41
CA ARG A 429 -24.98 9.32 -7.66
C ARG A 429 -24.67 9.11 -6.18
N ILE A 430 -23.60 9.76 -5.70
CA ILE A 430 -23.24 9.81 -4.27
C ILE A 430 -24.28 10.68 -3.54
N ARG A 431 -24.79 10.19 -2.40
CA ARG A 431 -25.75 10.95 -1.57
C ARG A 431 -25.04 12.09 -0.84
N ARG A 432 -25.54 13.30 -0.94
CA ARG A 432 -25.04 14.54 -0.33
C ARG A 432 -24.90 14.54 1.21
N LYS A 433 -25.32 13.49 1.91
CA LYS A 433 -25.32 13.44 3.38
C LYS A 433 -23.95 13.17 4.04
N ASP A 434 -22.98 12.64 3.28
CA ASP A 434 -21.68 12.25 3.83
C ASP A 434 -20.67 13.43 3.91
N TYR A 435 -21.05 14.61 3.42
CA TYR A 435 -20.15 15.76 3.31
C TYR A 435 -20.14 16.70 4.55
N ALA A 436 -21.20 16.71 5.34
CA ALA A 436 -21.39 17.73 6.37
C ALA A 436 -20.43 17.61 7.56
N ASN A 437 -20.04 16.38 7.92
CA ASN A 437 -19.20 16.16 9.11
C ASN A 437 -17.71 16.42 8.87
N ASP A 438 -17.24 16.31 7.61
CA ASP A 438 -15.81 16.51 7.30
C ASP A 438 -15.43 18.01 7.19
N PHE A 439 -16.39 18.89 6.91
CA PHE A 439 -16.15 20.34 6.83
C PHE A 439 -15.97 20.99 8.20
N GLU A 440 -16.68 20.50 9.23
CA GLU A 440 -16.53 21.03 10.61
C GLU A 440 -15.15 20.73 11.19
N ASP A 441 -14.58 19.57 10.89
CA ASP A 441 -13.22 19.18 11.33
C ASP A 441 -12.11 20.01 10.64
N MET A 442 -12.37 20.62 9.48
CA MET A 442 -11.41 21.49 8.77
C MET A 442 -11.44 22.94 9.26
N ALA A 443 -12.61 23.45 9.64
CA ALA A 443 -12.78 24.85 10.06
C ALA A 443 -12.17 25.15 11.43
N ASP A 444 -12.08 24.16 12.31
CA ASP A 444 -11.60 24.33 13.68
C ASP A 444 -10.05 24.38 13.82
N ARG A 445 -9.30 24.15 12.73
CA ARG A 445 -7.82 24.01 12.75
C ARG A 445 -7.05 25.20 12.21
N ASP A 446 -7.66 26.03 11.38
CA ASP A 446 -7.00 27.24 10.85
C ASP A 446 -6.95 28.41 11.86
N GLN A 447 -7.54 28.25 13.05
CA GLN A 447 -7.62 29.32 14.05
C GLN A 447 -6.62 29.25 15.21
N LYS A 448 -5.70 28.26 15.27
CA LYS A 448 -4.69 28.17 16.33
C LYS A 448 -3.27 28.02 15.80
N VAL A 449 -2.73 29.09 15.26
CA VAL A 449 -1.28 29.32 15.26
C VAL A 449 -1.04 30.59 16.07
N PRO A 450 -0.50 30.53 17.29
CA PRO A 450 0.06 31.69 17.97
C PRO A 450 1.37 32.09 17.33
N ILE A 451 1.60 33.36 17.26
CA ILE A 451 2.74 34.16 16.83
C ILE A 451 4.09 33.61 17.32
#